data_29f848b888082dc473cdcb20ae59c845
#
_entry.id   29f848b888082dc473cdcb20ae59c845
#
_cell.length_a   1.000
_cell.length_b   1.000
_cell.length_c   1.000
_cell.angle_alpha   90.00
_cell.angle_beta   90.00
_cell.angle_gamma   90.00
#
_symmetry.space_group_name_H-M   'P 1'
#
loop_
_entity.id
_entity.type
_entity.pdbx_description
1 polymer ?
#
loop_
_entity_poly.entity_id
_entity_poly.type
_entity_poly.pdbx_seq_one_letter_code
_entity_poly.pdbx_strand_id
1 'polypeptide(L)'
;ALGDSEIEELASMTNNMDATDNRGSYSSSSNLTGYWKLNEGEGVSISDASGNGNLGAIEMATWMTCEECGCTDETACNYDPSATIENRTCEYVDDPCDTCVGGEILGNDHDLDGVCDDEDEDDDNDNVTDDEDSDPFDNTVCADSDNDGCDDCSSGRFNPYNDGPDDDGDGTCNSYIIPGKTVYIAGASYDSNGNYTACYWKDGVRYELPGGAWATDIFVENGTVYTSGTGEGSDACYWIDQTRYDLPGNWGEAEAITVHNGDIYVAGHFTTGGFNVGSCYWKNGIKTNLTTNRDSQAFGIAVKNNGDVYTGGWFMNNHHYVLPCFWKNSSRTTLSVPSGGDGEVNDIALMNGNVRYFAGFAMKPDNFAGYVPRATHWRNSKRTDLPLGGSKWDIYGATGYGVCTDGSDVYIAGNTDWYGQWDVEPSGGSWPQYWKNNKIIDLPGGPLNSWGTGTAYDVRVADGNVVVVGIATVESPDPATPEGSYTSPCYWLNGELHFLVDQYDVPNEIERWMDGEAKGVFIE
;
A
#
# COMPACT_ATOMS: atom_id res chain seq x y z
N ALA A 1 20.90 -25.96 -19.23
CA ALA A 1 21.00 -25.36 -20.56
C ALA A 1 19.98 -24.26 -20.66
N LEU A 2 20.30 -23.14 -21.28
CA LEU A 2 19.38 -22.03 -21.50
C LEU A 2 18.25 -22.46 -22.44
N GLY A 3 17.05 -21.95 -22.23
CA GLY A 3 15.93 -22.04 -23.16
C GLY A 3 16.12 -21.11 -24.37
N ASP A 4 15.37 -21.38 -25.47
CA ASP A 4 15.51 -20.59 -26.71
C ASP A 4 15.23 -19.09 -26.46
N SER A 5 14.25 -18.74 -25.64
CA SER A 5 13.92 -17.36 -25.26
C SER A 5 15.01 -16.67 -24.43
N GLU A 6 15.73 -17.41 -23.59
CA GLU A 6 16.87 -16.88 -22.84
C GLU A 6 18.08 -16.64 -23.74
N ILE A 7 18.27 -17.47 -24.76
CA ILE A 7 19.33 -17.29 -25.76
C ILE A 7 19.02 -16.07 -26.64
N GLU A 8 17.77 -15.89 -27.05
CA GLU A 8 17.34 -14.73 -27.83
C GLU A 8 17.52 -13.42 -27.06
N GLU A 9 17.15 -13.41 -25.78
CA GLU A 9 17.35 -12.26 -24.89
C GLU A 9 18.84 -11.90 -24.78
N LEU A 10 19.69 -12.85 -24.41
CA LEU A 10 21.13 -12.62 -24.33
C LEU A 10 21.74 -12.18 -25.67
N ALA A 11 21.24 -12.69 -26.78
CA ALA A 11 21.73 -12.32 -28.11
C ALA A 11 21.28 -10.93 -28.55
N SER A 12 20.18 -10.41 -28.02
CA SER A 12 19.67 -9.06 -28.29
C SER A 12 20.44 -7.95 -27.55
N MET A 13 21.18 -8.31 -26.48
CA MET A 13 21.96 -7.37 -25.67
C MET A 13 23.27 -7.01 -26.37
N THR A 14 23.26 -6.02 -27.24
CA THR A 14 24.38 -5.70 -28.13
C THR A 14 25.60 -5.05 -27.45
N ASN A 15 25.43 -4.27 -26.39
CA ASN A 15 26.55 -3.50 -25.80
C ASN A 15 26.75 -3.68 -24.27
N ASN A 16 25.81 -4.27 -23.55
CA ASN A 16 25.86 -4.43 -22.10
C ASN A 16 25.45 -5.81 -21.63
N MET A 17 25.86 -6.85 -22.35
CA MET A 17 25.56 -8.22 -21.93
C MET A 17 26.23 -8.53 -20.59
N ASP A 18 25.46 -8.55 -19.52
CA ASP A 18 25.88 -9.06 -18.22
C ASP A 18 25.03 -10.26 -17.81
N ALA A 19 25.54 -11.46 -18.09
CA ALA A 19 24.85 -12.68 -17.74
C ALA A 19 24.77 -12.97 -16.22
N THR A 20 25.30 -12.10 -15.38
CA THR A 20 25.15 -12.20 -13.92
C THR A 20 23.83 -11.63 -13.41
N ASP A 21 23.11 -10.84 -14.22
CA ASP A 21 21.82 -10.25 -13.89
C ASP A 21 20.69 -10.85 -14.73
N ASN A 22 19.54 -11.14 -14.11
CA ASN A 22 18.33 -11.56 -14.82
C ASN A 22 17.69 -10.34 -15.46
N ARG A 23 17.32 -10.44 -16.78
CA ARG A 23 16.64 -9.37 -17.52
C ARG A 23 15.71 -9.96 -18.58
N GLY A 24 14.56 -9.34 -18.77
CA GLY A 24 13.58 -9.80 -19.77
C GLY A 24 13.27 -11.29 -19.64
N SER A 25 13.43 -12.02 -20.72
CA SER A 25 13.24 -13.49 -20.73
C SER A 25 14.40 -14.27 -20.11
N TYR A 26 15.55 -13.64 -19.80
CA TYR A 26 16.69 -14.30 -19.18
C TYR A 26 16.57 -14.35 -17.67
N SER A 27 16.46 -15.57 -17.11
CA SER A 27 16.26 -15.81 -15.68
C SER A 27 17.28 -16.79 -15.06
N SER A 28 18.29 -17.18 -15.82
CA SER A 28 19.25 -18.23 -15.44
C SER A 28 20.58 -17.72 -14.86
N SER A 29 20.68 -16.44 -14.43
CA SER A 29 21.93 -15.88 -13.88
C SER A 29 22.48 -16.70 -12.71
N SER A 30 21.62 -17.21 -11.83
CA SER A 30 21.99 -18.06 -10.69
C SER A 30 22.51 -19.45 -11.06
N ASN A 31 22.33 -19.88 -12.31
CA ASN A 31 22.77 -21.17 -12.82
C ASN A 31 24.11 -21.11 -13.58
N LEU A 32 24.75 -19.93 -13.63
CA LEU A 32 26.05 -19.78 -14.27
C LEU A 32 27.10 -20.63 -13.56
N THR A 33 27.79 -21.47 -14.31
CA THR A 33 28.95 -22.24 -13.83
C THR A 33 30.26 -21.51 -14.06
N GLY A 34 30.33 -20.63 -15.02
CA GLY A 34 31.44 -19.72 -15.31
C GLY A 34 31.02 -18.69 -16.33
N TYR A 35 31.51 -17.45 -16.17
CA TYR A 35 31.26 -16.34 -17.07
C TYR A 35 32.46 -15.41 -17.10
N TRP A 36 33.12 -15.28 -18.25
CA TRP A 36 34.34 -14.49 -18.43
C TRP A 36 34.05 -13.33 -19.39
N LYS A 37 34.07 -12.12 -18.87
CA LYS A 37 33.76 -10.89 -19.64
C LYS A 37 34.84 -10.49 -20.63
N LEU A 38 36.08 -10.96 -20.45
CA LEU A 38 37.25 -10.67 -21.29
C LEU A 38 37.56 -9.17 -21.41
N ASN A 39 37.35 -8.42 -20.33
CA ASN A 39 37.47 -6.97 -20.31
C ASN A 39 38.60 -6.45 -19.38
N GLU A 40 39.49 -7.34 -18.91
CA GLU A 40 40.60 -6.94 -18.04
C GLU A 40 41.64 -6.04 -18.74
N GLY A 41 41.81 -6.18 -20.06
CA GLY A 41 42.69 -5.35 -20.86
C GLY A 41 44.19 -5.57 -20.66
N GLU A 42 44.60 -6.35 -19.63
CA GLU A 42 45.99 -6.67 -19.31
C GLU A 42 46.10 -7.99 -18.54
N GLY A 43 47.31 -8.54 -18.48
CA GLY A 43 47.58 -9.78 -17.74
C GLY A 43 47.35 -11.05 -18.54
N VAL A 44 47.43 -12.20 -17.86
CA VAL A 44 47.31 -13.54 -18.44
C VAL A 44 46.20 -14.38 -17.82
N SER A 45 45.43 -13.77 -16.93
CA SER A 45 44.27 -14.42 -16.27
C SER A 45 43.00 -13.65 -16.53
N ILE A 46 41.90 -14.36 -16.61
CA ILE A 46 40.57 -13.81 -16.86
C ILE A 46 39.70 -14.16 -15.65
N SER A 47 39.02 -13.15 -15.11
CA SER A 47 38.16 -13.28 -13.94
C SER A 47 36.83 -13.96 -14.28
N ASP A 48 36.38 -14.87 -13.39
CA ASP A 48 35.06 -15.48 -13.51
C ASP A 48 34.02 -14.58 -12.82
N ALA A 49 33.20 -13.91 -13.60
CA ALA A 49 32.14 -13.04 -13.12
C ALA A 49 30.91 -13.82 -12.59
N SER A 50 30.83 -15.14 -12.76
CA SER A 50 29.76 -15.96 -12.19
C SER A 50 29.83 -16.12 -10.66
N GLY A 51 30.94 -15.73 -10.04
CA GLY A 51 31.19 -15.90 -8.61
C GLY A 51 31.65 -17.31 -8.19
N ASN A 52 31.78 -18.25 -9.13
CA ASN A 52 32.21 -19.63 -8.83
C ASN A 52 33.73 -19.82 -8.77
N GLY A 53 34.51 -18.77 -9.09
CA GLY A 53 35.96 -18.76 -8.96
C GLY A 53 36.73 -19.56 -10.01
N ASN A 54 36.16 -19.82 -11.18
CA ASN A 54 36.78 -20.54 -12.30
C ASN A 54 37.66 -19.59 -13.12
N LEU A 55 38.88 -19.30 -12.68
CA LEU A 55 39.78 -18.42 -13.40
C LEU A 55 40.10 -18.98 -14.80
N GLY A 56 39.98 -18.13 -15.82
CA GLY A 56 40.47 -18.39 -17.15
C GLY A 56 41.95 -18.02 -17.28
N ALA A 57 42.65 -18.64 -18.24
CA ALA A 57 44.01 -18.28 -18.59
C ALA A 57 44.11 -17.95 -20.10
N ILE A 58 44.89 -16.91 -20.40
CA ILE A 58 45.21 -16.54 -21.79
C ILE A 58 46.49 -17.26 -22.17
N GLU A 59 46.38 -18.19 -23.13
CA GLU A 59 47.54 -18.92 -23.68
C GLU A 59 47.74 -18.55 -25.15
N MET A 60 48.94 -18.09 -25.49
CA MET A 60 49.33 -17.73 -26.88
C MET A 60 48.48 -16.59 -27.49
N ALA A 61 47.85 -15.77 -26.68
CA ALA A 61 47.17 -14.53 -27.07
C ALA A 61 47.64 -13.37 -26.19
N THR A 62 47.51 -12.16 -26.67
CA THR A 62 47.81 -10.93 -25.91
C THR A 62 46.67 -9.96 -26.05
N TRP A 63 46.43 -9.17 -25.00
CA TRP A 63 45.55 -8.01 -25.08
C TRP A 63 46.12 -7.03 -26.11
N MET A 64 45.28 -6.61 -27.01
CA MET A 64 45.65 -5.55 -27.97
C MET A 64 44.96 -4.25 -27.55
N THR A 65 45.74 -3.19 -27.35
CA THR A 65 45.22 -1.83 -27.40
C THR A 65 45.08 -1.45 -28.87
N CYS A 66 43.89 -1.22 -29.33
CA CYS A 66 43.62 -0.85 -30.70
C CYS A 66 43.56 0.67 -30.79
N GLU A 67 44.64 1.32 -31.29
CA GLU A 67 44.66 2.76 -31.50
C GLU A 67 43.86 3.21 -32.74
N GLU A 68 43.46 2.27 -33.60
CA GLU A 68 42.73 2.51 -34.86
C GLU A 68 41.34 1.84 -34.84
N CYS A 69 40.84 1.42 -33.64
CA CYS A 69 39.51 0.83 -33.47
C CYS A 69 38.50 1.88 -33.04
N GLY A 70 37.40 1.93 -33.76
CA GLY A 70 36.27 2.83 -33.49
C GLY A 70 35.07 2.41 -34.34
N CYS A 71 34.03 3.19 -34.30
CA CYS A 71 32.90 3.02 -35.20
C CYS A 71 33.31 3.49 -36.62
N THR A 72 33.24 2.60 -37.61
CA THR A 72 33.59 2.90 -39.00
C THR A 72 32.38 3.21 -39.89
N ASP A 73 31.17 3.19 -39.35
CA ASP A 73 29.94 3.51 -40.05
C ASP A 73 29.67 5.01 -40.04
N GLU A 74 29.73 5.65 -41.22
CA GLU A 74 29.50 7.09 -41.40
C GLU A 74 28.08 7.54 -40.99
N THR A 75 27.14 6.61 -40.80
CA THR A 75 25.76 6.91 -40.38
C THR A 75 25.58 6.86 -38.87
N ALA A 76 26.54 6.32 -38.13
CA ALA A 76 26.51 6.27 -36.69
C ALA A 76 26.86 7.62 -36.04
N CYS A 77 26.26 7.92 -34.91
CA CYS A 77 26.52 9.15 -34.18
C CYS A 77 27.98 9.28 -33.73
N ASN A 78 28.54 8.21 -33.23
CA ASN A 78 29.92 8.14 -32.76
C ASN A 78 30.92 7.67 -33.83
N TYR A 79 30.65 7.99 -35.12
CA TYR A 79 31.55 7.68 -36.21
C TYR A 79 32.95 8.29 -35.98
N ASP A 80 33.97 7.45 -36.03
CA ASP A 80 35.38 7.87 -35.96
C ASP A 80 36.06 7.78 -37.31
N PRO A 81 36.31 8.91 -38.00
CA PRO A 81 36.95 8.91 -39.32
C PRO A 81 38.40 8.45 -39.27
N SER A 82 39.02 8.31 -38.10
CA SER A 82 40.38 7.79 -37.95
C SER A 82 40.41 6.27 -37.71
N ALA A 83 39.28 5.65 -37.38
CA ALA A 83 39.18 4.22 -37.20
C ALA A 83 39.30 3.50 -38.55
N THR A 84 40.14 2.47 -38.56
CA THR A 84 40.31 1.56 -39.72
C THR A 84 39.81 0.16 -39.41
N ILE A 85 39.48 -0.11 -38.14
CA ILE A 85 39.00 -1.39 -37.65
C ILE A 85 37.70 -1.15 -36.87
N GLU A 86 36.62 -1.75 -37.39
CA GLU A 86 35.30 -1.73 -36.72
C GLU A 86 35.36 -2.48 -35.39
N ASN A 87 34.99 -1.78 -34.30
CA ASN A 87 34.97 -2.33 -32.94
C ASN A 87 33.57 -2.66 -32.45
N ARG A 88 32.53 -2.45 -33.23
CA ARG A 88 31.12 -2.66 -32.93
C ARG A 88 30.59 -1.77 -31.82
N THR A 89 31.11 -0.57 -31.70
CA THR A 89 30.60 0.45 -30.75
C THR A 89 29.79 1.53 -31.49
N CYS A 90 29.35 1.30 -32.73
CA CYS A 90 28.51 2.24 -33.43
C CYS A 90 27.20 2.45 -32.72
N GLU A 91 26.89 3.72 -32.46
CA GLU A 91 25.64 4.16 -31.85
C GLU A 91 24.81 4.89 -32.89
N TYR A 92 23.53 4.59 -32.96
CA TYR A 92 22.61 5.14 -33.94
C TYR A 92 21.47 5.83 -33.21
N VAL A 93 21.05 6.97 -33.75
CA VAL A 93 19.80 7.61 -33.34
C VAL A 93 18.67 6.73 -33.84
N ASP A 94 17.93 6.12 -32.96
CA ASP A 94 16.78 5.25 -33.23
C ASP A 94 15.45 5.84 -32.73
N ASP A 95 15.51 6.85 -31.87
CA ASP A 95 14.36 7.66 -31.47
C ASP A 95 14.24 8.91 -32.35
N PRO A 96 13.01 9.30 -32.79
CA PRO A 96 12.81 10.50 -33.59
C PRO A 96 13.22 11.80 -32.89
N CYS A 97 13.19 11.84 -31.57
CA CYS A 97 13.53 13.01 -30.76
C CYS A 97 15.01 13.15 -30.49
N ASP A 98 15.76 12.06 -30.55
CA ASP A 98 17.18 12.05 -30.26
C ASP A 98 18.01 12.80 -31.33
N THR A 99 19.02 13.50 -30.87
CA THR A 99 19.97 14.20 -31.77
C THR A 99 21.40 13.75 -31.53
N CYS A 100 22.19 13.72 -32.63
CA CYS A 100 23.61 13.39 -32.57
C CYS A 100 24.44 14.65 -32.45
N VAL A 101 25.13 14.87 -31.34
CA VAL A 101 25.97 16.05 -31.10
C VAL A 101 27.36 15.63 -30.64
N GLY A 102 28.37 15.88 -31.45
CA GLY A 102 29.77 15.66 -31.09
C GLY A 102 30.16 14.19 -30.89
N GLY A 103 29.36 13.24 -31.35
CA GLY A 103 29.61 11.82 -31.24
C GLY A 103 28.86 11.16 -30.06
N GLU A 104 27.96 11.89 -29.42
CA GLU A 104 27.09 11.40 -28.36
C GLU A 104 25.63 11.61 -28.80
N ILE A 105 24.75 10.66 -28.46
CA ILE A 105 23.31 10.78 -28.63
C ILE A 105 22.78 11.55 -27.43
N LEU A 106 22.10 12.66 -27.71
CA LEU A 106 21.37 13.44 -26.71
C LEU A 106 19.89 13.08 -26.86
N GLY A 107 19.29 12.54 -25.82
CA GLY A 107 17.86 12.35 -25.70
C GLY A 107 17.18 13.73 -25.58
N ASN A 108 16.12 13.94 -26.34
CA ASN A 108 15.29 15.15 -26.32
C ASN A 108 13.81 14.74 -26.20
N ASP A 109 13.51 13.76 -25.36
CA ASP A 109 12.20 13.29 -24.96
C ASP A 109 12.36 12.90 -23.48
N HIS A 110 12.13 13.88 -22.60
CA HIS A 110 12.50 13.77 -21.18
C HIS A 110 11.61 12.78 -20.45
N ASP A 111 10.31 12.82 -20.68
CA ASP A 111 9.30 11.99 -20.03
C ASP A 111 9.02 10.67 -20.77
N LEU A 112 9.59 10.49 -21.96
CA LEU A 112 9.47 9.32 -22.85
C LEU A 112 8.04 9.07 -23.35
N ASP A 113 7.25 10.11 -23.57
CA ASP A 113 5.89 10.01 -24.09
C ASP A 113 5.81 9.95 -25.62
N GLY A 114 6.93 10.25 -26.31
CA GLY A 114 7.11 10.22 -27.76
C GLY A 114 6.87 11.56 -28.45
N VAL A 115 6.73 12.64 -27.69
CA VAL A 115 6.81 14.03 -28.12
C VAL A 115 8.20 14.53 -27.74
N CYS A 116 8.83 15.35 -28.58
CA CYS A 116 10.18 15.84 -28.28
C CYS A 116 10.09 17.11 -27.46
N ASP A 117 11.02 17.32 -26.51
CA ASP A 117 11.06 18.48 -25.61
C ASP A 117 10.87 19.85 -26.30
N ASP A 118 11.24 20.01 -27.57
CA ASP A 118 11.08 21.26 -28.35
C ASP A 118 9.69 21.39 -29.03
N GLU A 119 8.87 20.36 -29.01
CA GLU A 119 7.49 20.28 -29.54
C GLU A 119 6.48 19.95 -28.42
N ASP A 120 6.95 19.55 -27.23
CA ASP A 120 6.13 19.32 -26.05
C ASP A 120 5.76 20.66 -25.38
N GLU A 121 4.69 20.71 -24.67
CA GLU A 121 4.24 21.85 -23.86
C GLU A 121 4.42 21.57 -22.35
N ASP A 122 4.82 20.33 -21.96
CA ASP A 122 4.94 19.81 -20.59
C ASP A 122 5.99 18.69 -20.58
N ASP A 123 7.29 19.07 -20.58
CA ASP A 123 8.45 18.20 -20.86
C ASP A 123 8.66 17.08 -19.83
N ASP A 124 8.06 17.15 -18.63
CA ASP A 124 8.19 16.12 -17.58
C ASP A 124 6.84 15.49 -17.18
N ASN A 125 5.74 15.89 -17.86
CA ASN A 125 4.37 15.37 -17.69
C ASN A 125 3.83 15.50 -16.26
N ASP A 126 4.17 16.59 -15.58
CA ASP A 126 3.65 16.88 -14.24
C ASP A 126 2.30 17.63 -14.24
N ASN A 127 1.75 17.96 -15.42
CA ASN A 127 0.54 18.74 -15.72
C ASN A 127 0.68 20.26 -15.50
N VAL A 128 1.90 20.77 -15.44
CA VAL A 128 2.21 22.19 -15.57
C VAL A 128 2.97 22.39 -16.88
N THR A 129 2.62 23.41 -17.64
CA THR A 129 3.31 23.67 -18.90
C THR A 129 4.66 24.32 -18.64
N ASP A 130 5.68 24.07 -19.46
CA ASP A 130 7.05 24.60 -19.33
C ASP A 130 7.12 26.11 -19.09
N ASP A 131 6.20 26.89 -19.70
CA ASP A 131 6.13 28.34 -19.54
C ASP A 131 5.66 28.76 -18.14
N GLU A 132 4.95 27.90 -17.41
CA GLU A 132 4.40 28.13 -16.07
C GLU A 132 5.16 27.33 -15.00
N ASP A 133 6.07 26.44 -15.42
CA ASP A 133 6.89 25.58 -14.59
C ASP A 133 8.23 26.21 -14.20
N SER A 134 8.64 26.04 -12.95
CA SER A 134 9.92 26.55 -12.45
C SER A 134 11.12 25.65 -12.80
N ASP A 135 10.90 24.36 -13.07
CA ASP A 135 11.90 23.41 -13.54
C ASP A 135 11.30 22.36 -14.49
N PRO A 136 11.07 22.69 -15.79
CA PRO A 136 10.34 21.88 -16.77
C PRO A 136 10.87 20.46 -17.03
N PHE A 137 11.93 20.04 -16.37
CA PHE A 137 12.53 18.71 -16.47
C PHE A 137 12.52 17.95 -15.13
N ASP A 138 11.90 18.48 -14.08
CA ASP A 138 11.78 17.81 -12.79
C ASP A 138 10.32 17.78 -12.35
N ASN A 139 9.62 16.73 -12.64
CA ASN A 139 8.20 16.54 -12.34
C ASN A 139 7.83 16.63 -10.84
N THR A 140 8.80 16.95 -9.98
CA THR A 140 8.56 17.20 -8.56
C THR A 140 8.70 18.67 -8.17
N VAL A 141 8.95 19.57 -9.14
CA VAL A 141 9.22 21.00 -8.92
C VAL A 141 8.53 21.82 -10.00
N CYS A 142 7.44 22.50 -9.67
CA CYS A 142 6.79 23.42 -10.62
C CYS A 142 6.53 24.82 -10.05
N ALA A 143 5.66 24.95 -9.06
CA ALA A 143 5.27 26.22 -8.48
C ALA A 143 4.59 26.03 -7.12
N ASP A 144 4.39 27.11 -6.38
CA ASP A 144 3.54 27.18 -5.18
C ASP A 144 2.38 28.14 -5.50
N SER A 145 1.30 27.61 -6.08
CA SER A 145 0.20 28.42 -6.60
C SER A 145 -0.80 28.83 -5.52
N ASP A 146 -0.95 28.07 -4.43
CA ASP A 146 -1.82 28.40 -3.32
C ASP A 146 -1.10 29.15 -2.19
N ASN A 147 0.23 29.29 -2.30
CA ASN A 147 1.12 30.05 -1.41
C ASN A 147 1.14 29.52 0.02
N ASP A 148 1.14 28.21 0.18
CA ASP A 148 1.29 27.56 1.48
C ASP A 148 2.75 27.25 1.84
N GLY A 149 3.68 27.45 0.90
CA GLY A 149 5.12 27.26 1.05
C GLY A 149 5.60 25.89 0.54
N CYS A 150 4.71 25.07 0.02
CA CYS A 150 5.00 23.81 -0.62
C CYS A 150 5.04 23.97 -2.14
N ASP A 151 5.77 23.09 -2.82
CA ASP A 151 5.73 23.01 -4.27
C ASP A 151 4.57 22.11 -4.70
N ASP A 152 3.67 22.62 -5.53
CA ASP A 152 2.45 21.94 -5.98
C ASP A 152 2.72 20.61 -6.72
N CYS A 153 3.97 20.40 -7.20
CA CYS A 153 4.40 19.20 -7.91
C CYS A 153 5.23 18.22 -7.06
N SER A 154 5.38 18.45 -5.77
CA SER A 154 6.20 17.63 -4.86
C SER A 154 5.85 16.13 -4.86
N SER A 155 4.67 15.75 -5.35
CA SER A 155 4.23 14.36 -5.53
C SER A 155 4.54 13.76 -6.91
N GLY A 156 5.18 14.52 -7.81
CA GLY A 156 5.43 14.16 -9.21
C GLY A 156 4.31 14.59 -10.16
N ARG A 157 3.38 15.43 -9.68
CA ARG A 157 2.30 16.04 -10.47
C ARG A 157 1.69 17.22 -9.73
N PHE A 158 1.20 18.20 -10.49
CA PHE A 158 0.53 19.39 -9.99
C PHE A 158 -0.66 19.07 -9.10
N ASN A 159 -0.57 19.41 -7.82
CA ASN A 159 -1.62 19.19 -6.83
C ASN A 159 -1.52 20.16 -5.65
N PRO A 160 -1.97 21.43 -5.81
CA PRO A 160 -1.84 22.47 -4.78
C PRO A 160 -2.67 22.25 -3.50
N TYR A 161 -3.34 21.10 -3.36
CA TYR A 161 -4.15 20.78 -2.19
C TYR A 161 -3.63 19.60 -1.38
N ASN A 162 -2.58 18.95 -1.85
CA ASN A 162 -2.01 17.76 -1.19
C ASN A 162 -0.49 17.62 -1.46
N ASP A 163 0.18 18.73 -1.55
CA ASP A 163 1.63 18.86 -1.68
C ASP A 163 2.36 18.83 -0.32
N GLY A 164 1.61 18.95 0.79
CA GLY A 164 2.06 18.74 2.16
C GLY A 164 2.46 20.04 2.89
N PRO A 165 2.66 20.02 4.20
CA PRO A 165 3.08 21.20 4.95
C PRO A 165 4.58 21.45 4.82
N ASP A 166 4.99 22.69 4.70
CA ASP A 166 6.36 23.16 4.85
C ASP A 166 6.58 23.68 6.29
N ASP A 167 6.91 22.77 7.22
CA ASP A 167 7.07 23.08 8.65
C ASP A 167 8.30 23.93 8.95
N ASP A 168 9.32 23.96 8.10
CA ASP A 168 10.56 24.70 8.29
C ASP A 168 10.72 25.93 7.37
N GLY A 169 9.83 26.13 6.40
CA GLY A 169 9.75 27.28 5.53
C GLY A 169 10.88 27.34 4.49
N ASP A 170 11.40 26.18 4.07
CA ASP A 170 12.48 26.10 3.09
C ASP A 170 11.99 26.01 1.63
N GLY A 171 10.67 25.93 1.42
CA GLY A 171 10.03 25.77 0.10
C GLY A 171 10.08 24.33 -0.42
N THR A 172 10.40 23.40 0.45
CA THR A 172 10.36 21.96 0.13
C THR A 172 9.39 21.28 1.08
N CYS A 173 8.31 20.75 0.56
CA CYS A 173 7.32 20.07 1.40
C CYS A 173 7.95 18.99 2.27
N ASN A 174 7.62 19.09 3.53
CA ASN A 174 7.85 17.97 4.43
C ASN A 174 6.85 16.88 4.07
N SER A 175 7.27 15.88 3.32
CA SER A 175 6.48 14.70 2.98
C SER A 175 6.12 13.81 4.20
N TYR A 176 5.99 14.40 5.38
CA TYR A 176 5.68 13.70 6.61
C TYR A 176 4.28 14.04 7.10
N ILE A 177 3.39 13.07 7.13
CA ILE A 177 2.07 13.20 7.79
C ILE A 177 2.24 13.64 9.26
N ILE A 178 3.33 13.21 9.92
CA ILE A 178 3.72 13.66 11.25
C ILE A 178 5.21 14.01 11.24
N PRO A 179 5.63 15.23 11.59
CA PRO A 179 7.04 15.62 11.59
C PRO A 179 7.93 14.65 12.34
N GLY A 180 8.99 14.16 11.66
CA GLY A 180 9.95 13.22 12.21
C GLY A 180 9.43 11.79 12.44
N LYS A 181 8.26 11.46 11.87
CA LYS A 181 7.66 10.13 11.86
C LYS A 181 7.28 9.73 10.44
N THR A 182 7.43 8.47 10.12
CA THR A 182 6.94 7.89 8.87
C THR A 182 5.60 7.21 9.13
N VAL A 183 4.57 7.60 8.37
CA VAL A 183 3.22 7.02 8.46
C VAL A 183 3.02 6.07 7.28
N TYR A 184 2.64 4.85 7.57
CA TYR A 184 2.35 3.80 6.59
C TYR A 184 0.87 3.44 6.68
N ILE A 185 0.18 3.40 5.53
CA ILE A 185 -1.26 3.10 5.45
C ILE A 185 -1.47 1.99 4.43
N ALA A 186 -2.10 0.89 4.82
CA ALA A 186 -2.45 -0.20 3.89
C ALA A 186 -3.86 -0.06 3.37
N GLY A 187 -4.09 -0.48 2.11
CA GLY A 187 -5.41 -0.44 1.52
C GLY A 187 -5.46 -0.91 0.08
N ALA A 188 -6.38 -0.37 -0.68
CA ALA A 188 -6.51 -0.59 -2.11
C ALA A 188 -7.06 0.66 -2.80
N SER A 189 -6.56 0.92 -4.00
CA SER A 189 -7.04 2.01 -4.85
C SER A 189 -6.72 1.70 -6.32
N TYR A 190 -7.20 2.52 -7.22
CA TYR A 190 -6.82 2.43 -8.62
C TYR A 190 -5.37 2.86 -8.82
N ASP A 191 -4.66 2.19 -9.73
CA ASP A 191 -3.34 2.57 -10.23
C ASP A 191 -3.47 3.54 -11.43
N SER A 192 -2.37 4.10 -11.90
CA SER A 192 -2.33 4.99 -13.08
C SER A 192 -2.85 4.35 -14.37
N ASN A 193 -2.99 3.03 -14.44
CA ASN A 193 -3.54 2.29 -15.58
C ASN A 193 -5.04 1.96 -15.43
N GLY A 194 -5.68 2.37 -14.33
CA GLY A 194 -7.08 2.08 -14.04
C GLY A 194 -7.35 0.67 -13.51
N ASN A 195 -6.36 0.01 -12.91
CA ASN A 195 -6.56 -1.28 -12.26
C ASN A 195 -6.74 -1.07 -10.76
N TYR A 196 -7.81 -1.61 -10.18
CA TYR A 196 -8.00 -1.61 -8.74
C TYR A 196 -7.10 -2.67 -8.10
N THR A 197 -6.11 -2.23 -7.31
CA THR A 197 -5.07 -3.09 -6.76
C THR A 197 -4.77 -2.79 -5.29
N ALA A 198 -4.26 -3.79 -4.57
CA ALA A 198 -3.73 -3.61 -3.25
C ALA A 198 -2.51 -2.68 -3.28
N CYS A 199 -2.43 -1.79 -2.32
CA CYS A 199 -1.30 -0.87 -2.17
C CYS A 199 -1.05 -0.53 -0.70
N TYR A 200 0.04 0.14 -0.42
CA TYR A 200 0.21 0.94 0.79
C TYR A 200 0.71 2.33 0.42
N TRP A 201 0.42 3.29 1.26
CA TRP A 201 0.98 4.63 1.19
C TRP A 201 2.02 4.80 2.28
N LYS A 202 3.15 5.42 1.93
CA LYS A 202 4.18 5.85 2.87
C LYS A 202 4.25 7.37 2.81
N ASP A 203 3.85 8.04 3.87
CA ASP A 203 3.73 9.50 3.95
C ASP A 203 2.95 10.11 2.75
N GLY A 204 1.85 9.49 2.35
CA GLY A 204 1.01 9.89 1.23
C GLY A 204 1.40 9.27 -0.12
N VAL A 205 2.66 8.89 -0.32
CA VAL A 205 3.12 8.27 -1.59
C VAL A 205 2.66 6.82 -1.71
N ARG A 206 2.02 6.47 -2.83
CA ARG A 206 1.47 5.16 -3.11
C ARG A 206 2.52 4.15 -3.58
N TYR A 207 2.50 2.95 -3.00
CA TYR A 207 3.34 1.80 -3.39
C TYR A 207 2.44 0.61 -3.71
N GLU A 208 2.50 0.10 -4.93
CA GLU A 208 1.71 -1.05 -5.35
C GLU A 208 2.17 -2.35 -4.69
N LEU A 209 1.21 -3.24 -4.39
CA LEU A 209 1.43 -4.59 -3.87
C LEU A 209 1.08 -5.62 -4.95
N PRO A 210 2.08 -6.13 -5.71
CA PRO A 210 1.86 -6.93 -6.90
C PRO A 210 1.00 -8.17 -6.66
N GLY A 211 0.00 -8.40 -7.55
CA GLY A 211 -0.93 -9.51 -7.49
C GLY A 211 -1.91 -9.48 -6.32
N GLY A 212 -2.05 -8.33 -5.67
CA GLY A 212 -2.98 -8.09 -4.57
C GLY A 212 -4.29 -7.47 -5.04
N ALA A 213 -5.42 -7.93 -4.46
CA ALA A 213 -6.73 -7.29 -4.60
C ALA A 213 -6.97 -6.27 -3.48
N TRP A 214 -6.65 -6.64 -2.25
CA TRP A 214 -6.78 -5.79 -1.06
C TRP A 214 -5.63 -5.99 -0.10
N ALA A 215 -5.15 -4.89 0.50
CA ALA A 215 -4.33 -4.89 1.70
C ALA A 215 -5.20 -4.54 2.92
N THR A 216 -5.06 -5.30 3.99
CA THR A 216 -5.94 -5.25 5.16
C THR A 216 -5.30 -4.64 6.38
N ASP A 217 -4.00 -4.85 6.59
CA ASP A 217 -3.25 -4.35 7.73
C ASP A 217 -1.76 -4.20 7.39
N ILE A 218 -1.05 -3.37 8.15
CA ILE A 218 0.36 -3.04 7.93
C ILE A 218 1.15 -2.98 9.24
N PHE A 219 2.35 -3.48 9.21
CA PHE A 219 3.33 -3.41 10.29
C PHE A 219 4.71 -3.09 9.73
N VAL A 220 5.47 -2.26 10.42
CA VAL A 220 6.84 -1.92 10.01
C VAL A 220 7.82 -2.26 11.13
N GLU A 221 8.95 -2.87 10.78
CA GLU A 221 10.04 -3.13 11.71
C GLU A 221 11.38 -2.79 11.04
N ASN A 222 12.09 -1.79 11.57
CA ASN A 222 13.38 -1.31 11.05
C ASN A 222 13.33 -0.94 9.55
N GLY A 223 12.30 -0.21 9.14
CA GLY A 223 12.09 0.25 7.76
C GLY A 223 11.58 -0.83 6.80
N THR A 224 11.49 -2.10 7.21
CA THR A 224 10.87 -3.17 6.40
C THR A 224 9.36 -3.16 6.60
N VAL A 225 8.63 -3.11 5.50
CA VAL A 225 7.16 -3.04 5.48
C VAL A 225 6.57 -4.44 5.35
N TYR A 226 5.66 -4.80 6.23
CA TYR A 226 4.90 -6.05 6.22
C TYR A 226 3.42 -5.73 6.06
N THR A 227 2.78 -6.25 5.01
CA THR A 227 1.37 -5.98 4.72
C THR A 227 0.60 -7.29 4.58
N SER A 228 -0.54 -7.44 5.23
CA SER A 228 -1.44 -8.58 5.02
C SER A 228 -2.52 -8.25 4.00
N GLY A 229 -3.11 -9.26 3.38
CA GLY A 229 -4.24 -9.05 2.48
C GLY A 229 -4.67 -10.26 1.67
N THR A 230 -5.38 -9.97 0.59
CA THR A 230 -5.98 -10.96 -0.31
C THR A 230 -5.44 -10.74 -1.72
N GLY A 231 -5.04 -11.82 -2.38
CA GLY A 231 -4.62 -11.80 -3.77
C GLY A 231 -5.81 -11.77 -4.74
N GLU A 232 -5.55 -11.50 -6.01
CA GLU A 232 -6.57 -11.47 -7.09
C GLU A 232 -7.37 -12.78 -7.20
N GLY A 233 -6.81 -13.92 -6.77
CA GLY A 233 -7.46 -15.22 -6.72
C GLY A 233 -8.30 -15.47 -5.46
N SER A 234 -8.52 -14.48 -4.60
CA SER A 234 -9.13 -14.62 -3.27
C SER A 234 -8.38 -15.58 -2.35
N ASP A 235 -7.05 -15.60 -2.44
CA ASP A 235 -6.17 -16.37 -1.57
C ASP A 235 -5.49 -15.44 -0.57
N ALA A 236 -5.41 -15.87 0.68
CA ALA A 236 -4.71 -15.15 1.74
C ALA A 236 -3.23 -15.02 1.41
N CYS A 237 -2.68 -13.83 1.52
CA CYS A 237 -1.27 -13.55 1.29
C CYS A 237 -0.75 -12.44 2.20
N TYR A 238 0.53 -12.24 2.21
CA TYR A 238 1.19 -11.07 2.79
C TYR A 238 2.33 -10.63 1.89
N TRP A 239 2.80 -9.41 2.08
CA TRP A 239 3.97 -8.87 1.39
C TRP A 239 5.03 -8.47 2.41
N ILE A 240 6.30 -8.63 2.01
CA ILE A 240 7.44 -7.99 2.64
C ILE A 240 7.94 -6.97 1.62
N ASP A 241 7.85 -5.70 1.97
CA ASP A 241 7.94 -4.60 1.02
C ASP A 241 6.94 -4.83 -0.14
N GLN A 242 7.39 -5.00 -1.36
CA GLN A 242 6.53 -5.32 -2.51
C GLN A 242 6.60 -6.80 -2.93
N THR A 243 7.29 -7.66 -2.17
CA THR A 243 7.42 -9.09 -2.48
C THR A 243 6.29 -9.88 -1.85
N ARG A 244 5.45 -10.51 -2.68
CA ARG A 244 4.29 -11.30 -2.25
C ARG A 244 4.68 -12.70 -1.76
N TYR A 245 4.01 -13.15 -0.71
CA TYR A 245 4.09 -14.50 -0.13
C TYR A 245 2.68 -15.06 0.07
N ASP A 246 2.35 -16.15 -0.63
CA ASP A 246 1.06 -16.83 -0.49
C ASP A 246 0.99 -17.64 0.80
N LEU A 247 -0.13 -17.57 1.48
CA LEU A 247 -0.39 -18.30 2.71
C LEU A 247 -1.15 -19.61 2.42
N PRO A 248 -0.77 -20.74 3.05
CA PRO A 248 -1.44 -22.00 2.80
C PRO A 248 -2.87 -22.00 3.33
N GLY A 249 -3.81 -22.30 2.46
CA GLY A 249 -5.26 -22.33 2.70
C GLY A 249 -5.98 -22.43 1.35
N ASN A 250 -7.25 -22.81 1.36
CA ASN A 250 -8.09 -22.71 0.17
C ASN A 250 -9.04 -21.56 0.42
N TRP A 251 -9.06 -20.58 -0.50
CA TRP A 251 -9.98 -19.43 -0.39
C TRP A 251 -10.01 -18.84 1.02
N GLY A 252 -9.23 -17.83 1.27
CA GLY A 252 -9.10 -17.24 2.59
C GLY A 252 -8.61 -15.81 2.52
N GLU A 253 -8.69 -15.12 3.64
CA GLU A 253 -8.25 -13.75 3.78
C GLU A 253 -7.26 -13.63 4.93
N ALA A 254 -6.22 -12.85 4.72
CA ALA A 254 -5.29 -12.44 5.75
C ALA A 254 -5.72 -11.05 6.25
N GLU A 255 -6.13 -10.98 7.51
CA GLU A 255 -6.85 -9.81 8.05
C GLU A 255 -5.93 -8.86 8.82
N ALA A 256 -4.96 -9.41 9.55
CA ALA A 256 -4.04 -8.61 10.36
C ALA A 256 -2.64 -9.21 10.38
N ILE A 257 -1.63 -8.35 10.51
CA ILE A 257 -0.22 -8.75 10.53
C ILE A 257 0.53 -8.08 11.68
N THR A 258 1.47 -8.79 12.27
CA THR A 258 2.44 -8.24 13.23
C THR A 258 3.75 -9.01 13.18
N VAL A 259 4.83 -8.34 13.52
CA VAL A 259 6.15 -8.97 13.65
C VAL A 259 6.58 -8.95 15.12
N HIS A 260 7.14 -10.04 15.58
CA HIS A 260 7.65 -10.13 16.94
C HIS A 260 8.93 -10.97 16.99
N ASN A 261 10.05 -10.33 17.36
CA ASN A 261 11.39 -10.93 17.39
C ASN A 261 11.79 -11.55 16.03
N GLY A 262 11.45 -10.90 14.91
CA GLY A 262 11.73 -11.37 13.55
C GLY A 262 10.80 -12.48 13.05
N ASP A 263 9.85 -12.97 13.86
CA ASP A 263 8.79 -13.88 13.41
C ASP A 263 7.57 -13.10 12.93
N ILE A 264 7.06 -13.43 11.75
CA ILE A 264 5.86 -12.85 11.13
C ILE A 264 4.62 -13.62 11.57
N TYR A 265 3.61 -12.92 12.06
CA TYR A 265 2.33 -13.50 12.47
C TYR A 265 1.20 -12.82 11.70
N VAL A 266 0.36 -13.62 11.05
CA VAL A 266 -0.79 -13.15 10.28
C VAL A 266 -2.05 -13.82 10.81
N ALA A 267 -3.10 -13.07 11.14
CA ALA A 267 -4.40 -13.62 11.47
C ALA A 267 -5.30 -13.66 10.25
N GLY A 268 -6.27 -14.57 10.22
CA GLY A 268 -7.25 -14.60 9.15
C GLY A 268 -8.15 -15.84 9.19
N HIS A 269 -8.70 -16.15 8.04
CA HIS A 269 -9.60 -17.29 7.88
C HIS A 269 -9.36 -18.03 6.55
N PHE A 270 -9.95 -19.21 6.43
CA PHE A 270 -9.86 -20.07 5.24
C PHE A 270 -11.10 -20.92 5.10
N THR A 271 -11.40 -21.38 3.88
CA THR A 271 -12.52 -22.28 3.62
C THR A 271 -12.17 -23.71 4.05
N THR A 272 -13.00 -24.32 4.92
CA THR A 272 -12.78 -25.67 5.47
C THR A 272 -13.41 -26.78 4.62
N GLY A 273 -14.14 -26.44 3.56
CA GLY A 273 -14.89 -27.31 2.66
C GLY A 273 -16.39 -26.97 2.65
N GLY A 274 -16.99 -27.00 1.48
CA GLY A 274 -18.34 -26.44 1.27
C GLY A 274 -18.32 -24.92 1.44
N PHE A 275 -19.24 -24.40 2.29
CA PHE A 275 -19.34 -22.97 2.57
C PHE A 275 -18.86 -22.60 4.00
N ASN A 276 -18.23 -23.53 4.70
CA ASN A 276 -17.80 -23.29 6.08
C ASN A 276 -16.45 -22.58 6.12
N VAL A 277 -16.31 -21.61 7.00
CA VAL A 277 -15.12 -20.80 7.22
C VAL A 277 -14.47 -21.16 8.56
N GLY A 278 -13.15 -21.34 8.57
CA GLY A 278 -12.36 -21.63 9.75
C GLY A 278 -11.36 -20.53 10.06
N SER A 279 -11.29 -20.11 11.32
CA SER A 279 -10.28 -19.15 11.77
C SER A 279 -8.90 -19.80 11.93
N CYS A 280 -7.87 -19.06 11.62
CA CYS A 280 -6.47 -19.47 11.79
C CYS A 280 -5.56 -18.27 12.06
N TYR A 281 -4.32 -18.57 12.37
CA TYR A 281 -3.20 -17.66 12.16
C TYR A 281 -2.03 -18.42 11.51
N TRP A 282 -1.17 -17.68 10.83
CA TRP A 282 0.08 -18.19 10.27
C TRP A 282 1.25 -17.59 11.04
N LYS A 283 2.25 -18.41 11.32
CA LYS A 283 3.54 -17.96 11.83
C LYS A 283 4.61 -18.33 10.80
N ASN A 284 5.27 -17.34 10.19
CA ASN A 284 6.25 -17.55 9.12
C ASN A 284 5.69 -18.46 8.02
N GLY A 285 4.45 -18.23 7.58
CA GLY A 285 3.74 -19.03 6.58
C GLY A 285 3.20 -20.39 7.07
N ILE A 286 3.48 -20.80 8.31
CA ILE A 286 2.99 -22.08 8.87
C ILE A 286 1.65 -21.86 9.56
N LYS A 287 0.58 -22.48 9.02
CA LYS A 287 -0.79 -22.33 9.50
C LYS A 287 -1.05 -23.05 10.81
N THR A 288 -1.68 -22.35 11.76
CA THR A 288 -2.26 -22.88 13.00
C THR A 288 -3.76 -22.67 12.99
N ASN A 289 -4.55 -23.73 12.98
CA ASN A 289 -6.00 -23.65 13.04
C ASN A 289 -6.48 -23.29 14.45
N LEU A 290 -7.41 -22.32 14.55
CA LEU A 290 -8.03 -21.88 15.79
C LEU A 290 -9.39 -22.55 16.01
N THR A 291 -10.24 -22.56 14.99
CA THR A 291 -11.54 -23.26 14.99
C THR A 291 -11.79 -23.80 13.58
N THR A 292 -12.16 -25.06 13.44
CA THR A 292 -12.38 -25.72 12.14
C THR A 292 -13.72 -26.47 12.03
N ASN A 293 -14.39 -26.68 13.14
CA ASN A 293 -15.64 -27.44 13.21
C ASN A 293 -16.89 -26.55 13.25
N ARG A 294 -16.72 -25.26 13.06
CA ARG A 294 -17.77 -24.23 13.06
C ARG A 294 -17.26 -23.01 12.31
N ASP A 295 -18.21 -22.24 11.78
CA ASP A 295 -17.86 -20.96 11.18
C ASP A 295 -17.22 -20.04 12.21
N SER A 296 -16.09 -19.45 11.82
CA SER A 296 -15.30 -18.55 12.66
C SER A 296 -14.33 -17.76 11.80
N GLN A 297 -14.05 -16.53 12.20
CA GLN A 297 -13.03 -15.67 11.58
C GLN A 297 -12.15 -15.04 12.66
N ALA A 298 -10.91 -14.75 12.31
CA ALA A 298 -9.96 -14.03 13.15
C ALA A 298 -9.52 -12.77 12.41
N PHE A 299 -9.73 -11.59 13.01
CA PHE A 299 -9.50 -10.28 12.41
C PHE A 299 -8.26 -9.58 12.96
N GLY A 300 -8.03 -9.60 14.25
CA GLY A 300 -6.89 -8.93 14.88
C GLY A 300 -5.87 -9.90 15.46
N ILE A 301 -4.59 -9.49 15.52
CA ILE A 301 -3.49 -10.28 16.09
C ILE A 301 -2.55 -9.43 16.93
N ALA A 302 -2.10 -9.97 18.06
CA ALA A 302 -1.07 -9.37 18.88
C ALA A 302 -0.24 -10.45 19.58
N VAL A 303 1.07 -10.23 19.69
CA VAL A 303 2.00 -11.17 20.31
C VAL A 303 2.63 -10.55 21.55
N LYS A 304 2.62 -11.26 22.66
CA LYS A 304 3.27 -10.83 23.89
C LYS A 304 4.77 -11.13 23.88
N ASN A 305 5.52 -10.40 24.71
CA ASN A 305 6.98 -10.60 24.86
C ASN A 305 7.38 -12.05 25.24
N ASN A 306 6.46 -12.82 25.82
CA ASN A 306 6.71 -14.24 26.15
C ASN A 306 6.34 -15.20 24.99
N GLY A 307 5.96 -14.69 23.81
CA GLY A 307 5.56 -15.46 22.64
C GLY A 307 4.10 -15.95 22.65
N ASP A 308 3.27 -15.57 23.63
CA ASP A 308 1.84 -15.86 23.59
C ASP A 308 1.17 -15.07 22.47
N VAL A 309 0.53 -15.76 21.53
CA VAL A 309 -0.22 -15.18 20.41
C VAL A 309 -1.69 -14.99 20.84
N TYR A 310 -2.21 -13.82 20.63
CA TYR A 310 -3.63 -13.49 20.83
C TYR A 310 -4.24 -13.09 19.49
N THR A 311 -5.37 -13.71 19.15
CA THR A 311 -6.17 -13.34 17.97
C THR A 311 -7.58 -13.00 18.42
N GLY A 312 -8.14 -11.92 17.89
CA GLY A 312 -9.53 -11.49 18.11
C GLY A 312 -10.41 -11.90 16.94
N GLY A 313 -11.70 -12.16 17.17
CA GLY A 313 -12.63 -12.49 16.11
C GLY A 313 -13.97 -12.99 16.64
N TRP A 314 -14.61 -13.87 15.87
CA TRP A 314 -15.87 -14.48 16.26
C TRP A 314 -15.92 -15.98 15.94
N PHE A 315 -16.89 -16.68 16.54
CA PHE A 315 -17.26 -18.04 16.19
C PHE A 315 -18.76 -18.25 16.29
N MET A 316 -19.30 -19.13 15.47
CA MET A 316 -20.71 -19.52 15.52
C MET A 316 -20.92 -20.63 16.57
N ASN A 317 -21.88 -20.44 17.48
CA ASN A 317 -22.22 -21.46 18.46
C ASN A 317 -23.25 -22.51 17.94
N ASN A 318 -23.67 -23.47 18.77
CA ASN A 318 -24.63 -24.51 18.38
C ASN A 318 -26.04 -23.97 18.04
N HIS A 319 -26.35 -22.75 18.44
CA HIS A 319 -27.65 -22.10 18.24
C HIS A 319 -27.57 -21.06 17.08
N HIS A 320 -26.51 -21.10 16.27
CA HIS A 320 -26.25 -20.20 15.17
C HIS A 320 -26.07 -18.71 15.55
N TYR A 321 -25.70 -18.44 16.81
CA TYR A 321 -25.29 -17.09 17.21
C TYR A 321 -23.80 -16.86 16.91
N VAL A 322 -23.48 -15.69 16.36
CA VAL A 322 -22.12 -15.18 16.15
C VAL A 322 -21.64 -14.57 17.47
N LEU A 323 -20.65 -15.18 18.11
CA LEU A 323 -20.17 -14.75 19.41
C LEU A 323 -18.74 -14.20 19.34
N PRO A 324 -18.50 -13.00 19.89
CA PRO A 324 -17.17 -12.41 19.94
C PRO A 324 -16.28 -13.28 20.84
N CYS A 325 -15.06 -13.49 20.39
CA CYS A 325 -14.09 -14.27 21.14
C CYS A 325 -12.66 -13.81 20.88
N PHE A 326 -11.76 -14.30 21.68
CA PHE A 326 -10.35 -14.29 21.37
C PHE A 326 -9.75 -15.70 21.59
N TRP A 327 -8.67 -15.97 20.91
CA TRP A 327 -7.85 -17.15 21.14
C TRP A 327 -6.53 -16.71 21.76
N LYS A 328 -6.09 -17.42 22.79
CA LYS A 328 -4.72 -17.38 23.27
C LYS A 328 -4.03 -18.63 22.75
N ASN A 329 -3.09 -18.47 21.85
CA ASN A 329 -2.52 -19.56 21.04
C ASN A 329 -3.68 -20.28 20.30
N SER A 330 -4.10 -21.47 20.76
CA SER A 330 -5.27 -22.16 20.18
C SER A 330 -6.45 -22.27 21.16
N SER A 331 -6.35 -21.66 22.36
CA SER A 331 -7.39 -21.75 23.39
C SER A 331 -8.36 -20.59 23.29
N ARG A 332 -9.63 -20.88 22.93
CA ARG A 332 -10.68 -19.88 22.77
C ARG A 332 -11.30 -19.45 24.11
N THR A 333 -11.55 -18.16 24.22
CA THR A 333 -12.34 -17.53 25.30
C THR A 333 -13.45 -16.70 24.67
N THR A 334 -14.70 -17.00 24.97
CA THR A 334 -15.85 -16.21 24.53
C THR A 334 -15.97 -14.93 25.34
N LEU A 335 -16.23 -13.82 24.66
CA LEU A 335 -16.49 -12.53 25.28
C LEU A 335 -18.00 -12.33 25.51
N SER A 336 -18.34 -11.46 26.47
CA SER A 336 -19.73 -11.25 26.83
C SER A 336 -20.45 -10.37 25.82
N VAL A 337 -21.69 -10.77 25.48
CA VAL A 337 -22.67 -9.97 24.71
C VAL A 337 -23.95 -9.82 25.54
N PRO A 338 -24.86 -8.90 25.20
CA PRO A 338 -26.21 -8.89 25.74
C PRO A 338 -26.94 -10.20 25.49
N SER A 339 -27.91 -10.57 26.37
CA SER A 339 -28.65 -11.82 26.23
C SER A 339 -29.34 -11.94 24.89
N GLY A 340 -29.03 -13.00 24.14
CA GLY A 340 -29.60 -13.30 22.84
C GLY A 340 -29.03 -12.47 21.67
N GLY A 341 -27.96 -11.72 21.92
CA GLY A 341 -27.30 -10.92 20.86
C GLY A 341 -26.09 -11.61 20.26
N ASP A 342 -25.77 -11.21 19.06
CA ASP A 342 -24.53 -11.52 18.35
C ASP A 342 -23.44 -10.47 18.66
N GLY A 343 -22.24 -10.68 18.19
CA GLY A 343 -21.15 -9.71 18.23
C GLY A 343 -19.85 -10.29 17.68
N GLU A 344 -18.91 -9.42 17.44
CA GLU A 344 -17.57 -9.79 16.97
C GLU A 344 -16.48 -8.87 17.51
N VAL A 345 -15.27 -9.34 17.46
CA VAL A 345 -14.04 -8.59 17.72
C VAL A 345 -13.38 -8.33 16.37
N ASN A 346 -13.10 -7.08 16.07
CA ASN A 346 -12.45 -6.67 14.82
C ASN A 346 -10.95 -6.44 14.99
N ASP A 347 -10.52 -5.99 16.19
CA ASP A 347 -9.08 -5.76 16.42
C ASP A 347 -8.71 -5.96 17.89
N ILE A 348 -7.38 -6.07 18.14
CA ILE A 348 -6.79 -6.28 19.46
C ILE A 348 -5.56 -5.42 19.69
N ALA A 349 -5.49 -4.75 20.84
CA ALA A 349 -4.29 -4.06 21.30
C ALA A 349 -3.84 -4.56 22.68
N LEU A 350 -2.53 -4.49 22.91
CA LEU A 350 -1.89 -4.84 24.18
C LEU A 350 -1.33 -3.59 24.88
N MET A 351 -2.01 -3.13 25.93
CA MET A 351 -1.52 -2.03 26.75
C MET A 351 -0.47 -2.56 27.75
N ASN A 352 0.73 -1.95 27.73
CA ASN A 352 1.87 -2.33 28.59
C ASN A 352 2.17 -3.85 28.56
N GLY A 353 1.93 -4.48 27.41
CA GLY A 353 2.18 -5.91 27.19
C GLY A 353 1.30 -6.89 27.98
N ASN A 354 0.35 -6.43 28.79
CA ASN A 354 -0.43 -7.30 29.67
C ASN A 354 -1.96 -7.10 29.60
N VAL A 355 -2.43 -5.87 29.55
CA VAL A 355 -3.87 -5.58 29.48
C VAL A 355 -4.29 -5.65 28.02
N ARG A 356 -5.27 -6.49 27.73
CA ARG A 356 -5.82 -6.67 26.37
C ARG A 356 -7.04 -5.80 26.20
N TYR A 357 -7.08 -5.08 25.10
CA TYR A 357 -8.27 -4.41 24.60
C TYR A 357 -8.67 -5.07 23.28
N PHE A 358 -9.97 -5.29 23.14
CA PHE A 358 -10.59 -5.83 21.93
C PHE A 358 -11.64 -4.83 21.50
N ALA A 359 -11.57 -4.34 20.26
CA ALA A 359 -12.61 -3.50 19.67
C ALA A 359 -13.54 -4.34 18.80
N GLY A 360 -14.79 -3.93 18.68
CA GLY A 360 -15.78 -4.61 17.86
C GLY A 360 -17.18 -4.07 18.09
N PHE A 361 -18.16 -4.95 17.94
CA PHE A 361 -19.54 -4.63 18.30
C PHE A 361 -20.20 -5.77 19.10
N ALA A 362 -21.27 -5.43 19.81
CA ALA A 362 -22.21 -6.38 20.41
C ALA A 362 -23.64 -5.93 20.10
N MET A 363 -24.47 -6.86 19.62
CA MET A 363 -25.89 -6.60 19.37
C MET A 363 -26.62 -6.35 20.68
N LYS A 364 -27.36 -5.26 20.75
CA LYS A 364 -28.12 -4.85 21.93
C LYS A 364 -29.61 -4.79 21.59
N PRO A 365 -30.50 -5.31 22.47
CA PRO A 365 -31.93 -5.16 22.29
C PRO A 365 -32.32 -3.69 22.16
N ASP A 366 -33.12 -3.40 21.15
CA ASP A 366 -33.74 -2.10 20.90
C ASP A 366 -35.26 -2.25 20.81
N ASN A 367 -36.00 -1.24 21.28
CA ASN A 367 -37.46 -1.31 21.39
C ASN A 367 -38.16 -1.25 20.02
N PHE A 368 -37.49 -0.76 18.99
CA PHE A 368 -38.08 -0.54 17.65
C PHE A 368 -37.46 -1.46 16.59
N ALA A 369 -36.14 -1.68 16.64
CA ALA A 369 -35.40 -2.41 15.60
C ALA A 369 -35.06 -3.86 15.98
N GLY A 370 -35.47 -4.32 17.19
CA GLY A 370 -35.15 -5.65 17.69
C GLY A 370 -33.74 -5.73 18.30
N TYR A 371 -32.69 -5.90 17.47
CA TYR A 371 -31.31 -5.87 17.90
C TYR A 371 -30.52 -4.93 17.01
N VAL A 372 -29.71 -4.07 17.62
CA VAL A 372 -28.85 -3.09 16.91
C VAL A 372 -27.41 -3.25 17.36
N PRO A 373 -26.43 -3.11 16.45
CA PRO A 373 -25.01 -3.15 16.81
C PRO A 373 -24.64 -1.95 17.70
N ARG A 374 -23.81 -2.20 18.70
CA ARG A 374 -23.20 -1.17 19.54
C ARG A 374 -21.70 -1.34 19.50
N ALA A 375 -21.00 -0.30 19.08
CA ALA A 375 -19.56 -0.26 19.21
C ALA A 375 -19.19 -0.59 20.66
N THR A 376 -18.31 -1.53 20.82
CA THR A 376 -18.03 -2.16 22.10
C THR A 376 -16.54 -2.45 22.20
N HIS A 377 -15.99 -2.24 23.38
CA HIS A 377 -14.68 -2.80 23.68
C HIS A 377 -14.73 -3.74 24.89
N TRP A 378 -13.81 -4.69 24.90
CA TRP A 378 -13.59 -5.55 26.04
C TRP A 378 -12.18 -5.33 26.59
N ARG A 379 -12.09 -4.88 27.84
CA ARG A 379 -10.81 -4.81 28.55
C ARG A 379 -10.58 -6.12 29.29
N ASN A 380 -9.61 -6.91 28.84
CA ASN A 380 -9.42 -8.32 29.20
C ASN A 380 -10.66 -9.18 28.84
N SER A 381 -11.73 -9.16 29.59
CA SER A 381 -13.01 -9.77 29.21
C SER A 381 -14.21 -8.96 29.72
N LYS A 382 -13.94 -7.78 30.30
CA LYS A 382 -14.99 -6.87 30.77
C LYS A 382 -15.46 -6.00 29.65
N ARG A 383 -16.74 -6.11 29.26
CA ARG A 383 -17.40 -5.34 28.21
C ARG A 383 -17.69 -3.90 28.66
N THR A 384 -17.55 -2.97 27.72
CA THR A 384 -18.01 -1.60 27.79
C THR A 384 -18.59 -1.21 26.45
N ASP A 385 -19.88 -0.83 26.41
CA ASP A 385 -20.52 -0.29 25.21
C ASP A 385 -20.10 1.17 25.08
N LEU A 386 -19.73 1.58 23.85
CA LEU A 386 -19.28 2.93 23.53
C LEU A 386 -20.49 3.85 23.26
N PRO A 387 -20.38 5.16 23.55
CA PRO A 387 -21.44 6.11 23.21
C PRO A 387 -21.62 6.21 21.70
N LEU A 388 -22.85 6.51 21.27
CA LEU A 388 -23.20 6.78 19.89
C LEU A 388 -22.95 8.23 19.56
N GLY A 389 -22.44 8.50 18.34
CA GLY A 389 -22.31 9.83 17.75
C GLY A 389 -23.60 10.32 17.10
N GLY A 390 -23.53 11.52 16.52
CA GLY A 390 -24.61 12.11 15.74
C GLY A 390 -25.74 12.76 16.53
N SER A 391 -26.56 13.57 15.84
CA SER A 391 -27.74 14.22 16.40
C SER A 391 -28.94 13.31 16.31
N LYS A 392 -29.55 13.02 17.39
CA LYS A 392 -30.90 12.58 17.82
C LYS A 392 -31.88 11.84 16.88
N TRP A 393 -31.61 11.64 15.58
CA TRP A 393 -32.58 11.07 14.64
C TRP A 393 -32.08 9.77 14.05
N ASP A 394 -32.74 8.68 14.37
CA ASP A 394 -32.68 7.37 13.72
C ASP A 394 -31.29 6.70 13.61
N ILE A 395 -30.52 6.68 14.71
CA ILE A 395 -29.29 5.90 14.81
C ILE A 395 -29.62 4.42 14.73
N TYR A 396 -29.11 3.73 13.71
CA TYR A 396 -29.27 2.28 13.54
C TYR A 396 -28.27 1.49 14.39
N GLY A 397 -27.01 1.96 14.47
CA GLY A 397 -25.99 1.23 15.20
C GLY A 397 -24.65 1.93 15.26
N ALA A 398 -23.66 1.24 15.76
CA ALA A 398 -22.26 1.65 15.72
C ALA A 398 -21.35 0.42 15.79
N THR A 399 -20.20 0.51 15.11
CA THR A 399 -19.16 -0.55 15.09
C THR A 399 -17.81 0.06 15.42
N GLY A 400 -17.01 -0.61 16.25
CA GLY A 400 -15.59 -0.31 16.44
C GLY A 400 -14.77 -1.27 15.58
N TYR A 401 -13.81 -0.74 14.83
CA TYR A 401 -12.95 -1.52 13.95
C TYR A 401 -11.55 -1.67 14.52
N GLY A 402 -10.72 -0.62 14.50
CA GLY A 402 -9.36 -0.65 14.98
C GLY A 402 -9.22 -0.21 16.45
N VAL A 403 -8.18 -0.67 17.13
CA VAL A 403 -7.87 -0.26 18.51
C VAL A 403 -6.36 -0.08 18.70
N CYS A 404 -5.97 1.05 19.26
CA CYS A 404 -4.61 1.24 19.75
C CYS A 404 -4.58 1.76 21.19
N THR A 405 -3.38 1.73 21.77
CA THR A 405 -3.14 2.25 23.12
C THR A 405 -1.89 3.10 23.14
N ASP A 406 -1.99 4.27 23.78
CA ASP A 406 -0.85 5.13 24.03
C ASP A 406 -0.78 5.47 25.54
N GLY A 407 0.30 5.06 26.18
CA GLY A 407 0.44 5.19 27.62
C GLY A 407 -0.72 4.53 28.40
N SER A 408 -1.62 5.34 28.95
CA SER A 408 -2.85 4.90 29.64
C SER A 408 -4.11 5.08 28.80
N ASP A 409 -4.01 5.75 27.67
CA ASP A 409 -5.12 6.08 26.81
C ASP A 409 -5.45 4.94 25.84
N VAL A 410 -6.72 4.81 25.48
CA VAL A 410 -7.25 3.83 24.54
C VAL A 410 -8.01 4.58 23.46
N TYR A 411 -7.69 4.27 22.22
CA TYR A 411 -8.31 4.83 21.04
C TYR A 411 -8.96 3.71 20.24
N ILE A 412 -10.18 3.94 19.75
CA ILE A 412 -10.93 2.97 18.95
C ILE A 412 -11.50 3.70 17.76
N ALA A 413 -11.14 3.30 16.54
CA ALA A 413 -11.73 3.80 15.31
C ALA A 413 -13.04 3.10 15.00
N GLY A 414 -13.96 3.77 14.32
CA GLY A 414 -15.23 3.16 13.94
C GLY A 414 -16.23 4.14 13.32
N ASN A 415 -17.48 3.73 13.29
CA ASN A 415 -18.57 4.52 12.75
C ASN A 415 -19.85 4.41 13.57
N THR A 416 -20.75 5.37 13.38
CA THR A 416 -22.16 5.30 13.77
C THR A 416 -23.02 5.30 12.50
N ASP A 417 -23.90 4.31 12.37
CA ASP A 417 -24.81 4.18 11.23
C ASP A 417 -26.16 4.82 11.56
N TRP A 418 -26.76 5.46 10.56
CA TRP A 418 -28.04 6.12 10.67
C TRP A 418 -28.92 5.86 9.45
N TYR A 419 -30.26 5.96 9.62
CA TYR A 419 -31.22 5.95 8.55
C TYR A 419 -31.75 7.38 8.31
N GLY A 420 -31.87 7.78 7.03
CA GLY A 420 -32.63 8.95 6.64
C GLY A 420 -34.14 8.75 6.82
N GLN A 421 -34.92 9.83 6.86
CA GLN A 421 -36.36 9.75 6.81
C GLN A 421 -36.81 9.19 5.45
N TRP A 422 -37.82 8.32 5.43
CA TRP A 422 -38.32 7.56 4.27
C TRP A 422 -38.64 8.37 3.02
N ASP A 423 -38.73 9.70 3.11
CA ASP A 423 -39.11 10.61 2.03
C ASP A 423 -38.04 11.66 1.68
N VAL A 424 -36.83 11.56 2.25
CA VAL A 424 -35.73 12.53 2.02
C VAL A 424 -34.44 11.78 1.77
N GLU A 425 -33.85 11.94 0.59
CA GLU A 425 -32.48 11.47 0.32
C GLU A 425 -31.44 12.34 1.08
N PRO A 426 -30.32 11.73 1.56
CA PRO A 426 -29.94 10.31 1.45
C PRO A 426 -30.68 9.40 2.45
N SER A 427 -30.95 8.16 2.02
CA SER A 427 -31.70 7.15 2.77
C SER A 427 -30.98 6.54 3.96
N GLY A 428 -29.74 6.94 4.26
CA GLY A 428 -28.90 6.48 5.36
C GLY A 428 -27.42 6.70 5.07
N GLY A 429 -26.56 6.47 6.07
CA GLY A 429 -25.12 6.60 5.93
C GLY A 429 -24.38 6.20 7.19
N SER A 430 -23.07 6.38 7.16
CA SER A 430 -22.16 6.11 8.29
C SER A 430 -21.34 7.35 8.61
N TRP A 431 -21.30 7.74 9.86
CA TRP A 431 -20.42 8.82 10.32
C TRP A 431 -19.11 8.23 10.84
N PRO A 432 -17.96 8.58 10.26
CA PRO A 432 -16.67 8.19 10.78
C PRO A 432 -16.40 8.88 12.12
N GLN A 433 -15.80 8.14 13.04
CA GLN A 433 -15.51 8.65 14.38
C GLN A 433 -14.44 7.80 15.05
N TYR A 434 -13.87 8.31 16.13
CA TYR A 434 -13.11 7.49 17.05
C TYR A 434 -13.50 7.79 18.51
N TRP A 435 -13.19 6.87 19.39
CA TRP A 435 -13.40 7.04 20.83
C TRP A 435 -12.05 7.09 21.54
N LYS A 436 -11.79 8.16 22.26
CA LYS A 436 -10.66 8.27 23.19
C LYS A 436 -11.17 8.07 24.61
N ASN A 437 -10.76 7.00 25.29
CA ASN A 437 -11.21 6.68 26.67
C ASN A 437 -12.73 6.72 26.83
N ASN A 438 -13.45 6.12 25.89
CA ASN A 438 -14.93 6.10 25.81
C ASN A 438 -15.58 7.49 25.54
N LYS A 439 -14.82 8.51 25.19
CA LYS A 439 -15.37 9.77 24.69
C LYS A 439 -15.32 9.74 23.18
N ILE A 440 -16.46 10.02 22.57
CA ILE A 440 -16.59 10.11 21.12
C ILE A 440 -15.95 11.39 20.59
N ILE A 441 -15.32 11.26 19.44
CA ILE A 441 -14.78 12.35 18.63
C ILE A 441 -15.24 12.08 17.21
N ASP A 442 -16.10 12.95 16.70
CA ASP A 442 -16.65 12.85 15.36
C ASP A 442 -15.57 13.31 14.36
N LEU A 443 -15.52 12.64 13.21
CA LEU A 443 -14.61 12.95 12.09
C LEU A 443 -15.43 13.48 10.91
N PRO A 444 -14.90 14.44 10.12
CA PRO A 444 -15.57 14.86 8.90
C PRO A 444 -15.66 13.71 7.89
N GLY A 445 -16.81 13.56 7.24
CA GLY A 445 -17.07 12.49 6.27
C GLY A 445 -16.88 12.91 4.81
N GLY A 446 -16.29 14.08 4.57
CA GLY A 446 -16.06 14.65 3.23
C GLY A 446 -16.66 16.04 3.07
N PRO A 447 -16.39 16.73 1.95
CA PRO A 447 -16.77 18.13 1.73
C PRO A 447 -18.27 18.36 1.53
N LEU A 448 -19.07 17.33 1.38
CA LEU A 448 -20.51 17.46 1.16
C LEU A 448 -21.23 18.00 2.39
N ASN A 449 -21.90 19.11 2.19
CA ASN A 449 -22.78 19.79 3.12
C ASN A 449 -23.59 18.82 4.00
N SER A 450 -23.24 18.69 5.26
CA SER A 450 -24.00 18.08 6.36
C SER A 450 -24.33 16.57 6.28
N TRP A 451 -24.04 15.84 5.20
CA TRP A 451 -24.42 14.45 4.99
C TRP A 451 -23.26 13.55 4.51
N GLY A 452 -22.02 14.04 4.56
CA GLY A 452 -20.85 13.23 4.19
C GLY A 452 -20.84 11.90 4.93
N THR A 453 -20.63 10.81 4.20
CA THR A 453 -20.54 9.46 4.76
C THR A 453 -19.08 9.00 4.79
N GLY A 454 -18.74 8.12 5.71
CA GLY A 454 -17.41 7.55 5.82
C GLY A 454 -17.33 6.50 6.91
N THR A 455 -16.22 5.79 6.92
CA THR A 455 -15.91 4.78 7.94
C THR A 455 -14.45 4.89 8.35
N ALA A 456 -14.19 4.98 9.65
CA ALA A 456 -12.85 4.93 10.21
C ALA A 456 -12.50 3.48 10.57
N TYR A 457 -11.48 2.91 9.94
CA TYR A 457 -11.13 1.49 10.09
C TYR A 457 -10.03 1.27 11.13
N ASP A 458 -8.98 2.07 11.15
CA ASP A 458 -7.89 1.90 12.11
C ASP A 458 -7.41 3.23 12.69
N VAL A 459 -6.69 3.18 13.80
CA VAL A 459 -6.17 4.35 14.51
C VAL A 459 -4.80 4.04 15.12
N ARG A 460 -3.86 4.98 14.97
CA ARG A 460 -2.57 4.97 15.67
C ARG A 460 -2.28 6.34 16.27
N VAL A 461 -1.41 6.34 17.26
CA VAL A 461 -1.02 7.56 17.97
C VAL A 461 0.49 7.59 18.12
N ALA A 462 1.10 8.71 17.77
CA ALA A 462 2.51 8.97 18.00
C ALA A 462 2.71 10.45 18.37
N ASP A 463 3.53 10.69 19.39
CA ASP A 463 3.91 12.03 19.87
C ASP A 463 2.73 12.99 20.11
N GLY A 464 1.58 12.41 20.49
CA GLY A 464 0.33 13.14 20.75
C GLY A 464 -0.56 13.33 19.52
N ASN A 465 -0.06 13.05 18.32
CA ASN A 465 -0.82 13.08 17.08
C ASN A 465 -1.65 11.81 16.93
N VAL A 466 -2.89 11.94 16.51
CA VAL A 466 -3.83 10.84 16.26
C VAL A 466 -4.05 10.73 14.76
N VAL A 467 -3.63 9.61 14.17
CA VAL A 467 -3.92 9.26 12.78
C VAL A 467 -5.02 8.20 12.77
N VAL A 468 -6.10 8.49 12.07
CA VAL A 468 -7.19 7.56 11.80
C VAL A 468 -7.24 7.34 10.30
N VAL A 469 -7.45 6.11 9.83
CA VAL A 469 -7.55 5.80 8.40
C VAL A 469 -8.90 5.21 8.07
N GLY A 470 -9.34 5.41 6.81
CA GLY A 470 -10.64 4.93 6.40
C GLY A 470 -11.05 5.34 5.00
N ILE A 471 -12.35 5.55 4.85
CA ILE A 471 -12.98 6.07 3.65
C ILE A 471 -13.83 7.30 3.99
N ALA A 472 -13.86 8.26 3.08
CA ALA A 472 -14.76 9.41 3.14
C ALA A 472 -15.38 9.65 1.77
N THR A 473 -16.56 10.28 1.76
CA THR A 473 -17.29 10.58 0.52
C THR A 473 -16.74 11.84 -0.13
N VAL A 474 -16.50 11.79 -1.42
CA VAL A 474 -16.16 12.93 -2.28
C VAL A 474 -17.30 13.25 -3.23
N GLU A 475 -17.45 14.52 -3.63
CA GLU A 475 -18.40 14.93 -4.69
C GLU A 475 -17.88 14.47 -6.06
N SER A 476 -18.77 14.08 -6.95
CA SER A 476 -18.41 13.85 -8.35
C SER A 476 -17.96 15.17 -8.98
N PRO A 477 -16.77 15.23 -9.57
CA PRO A 477 -16.33 16.40 -10.33
C PRO A 477 -17.03 16.53 -11.68
N ASP A 478 -17.81 15.50 -12.13
CA ASP A 478 -18.55 15.57 -13.39
C ASP A 478 -19.80 16.46 -13.26
N PRO A 479 -19.84 17.64 -13.92
CA PRO A 479 -21.01 18.51 -13.91
C PRO A 479 -22.25 17.89 -14.60
N ALA A 480 -22.10 16.78 -15.34
CA ALA A 480 -23.19 16.05 -15.96
C ALA A 480 -23.85 15.03 -15.03
N THR A 481 -23.14 14.62 -13.97
CA THR A 481 -23.65 13.73 -12.91
C THR A 481 -23.44 14.33 -11.52
N PRO A 482 -23.98 15.52 -11.22
CA PRO A 482 -23.72 16.23 -9.96
C PRO A 482 -24.28 15.54 -8.72
N GLU A 483 -25.05 14.46 -8.88
CA GLU A 483 -25.63 13.65 -7.80
C GLU A 483 -24.78 12.39 -7.49
N GLY A 484 -23.65 12.17 -8.19
CA GLY A 484 -22.72 11.08 -7.90
C GLY A 484 -21.87 11.41 -6.66
N SER A 485 -21.76 10.47 -5.73
CA SER A 485 -20.81 10.53 -4.62
C SER A 485 -19.98 9.24 -4.61
N TYR A 486 -18.68 9.37 -4.45
CA TYR A 486 -17.74 8.26 -4.40
C TYR A 486 -17.11 8.18 -3.02
N THR A 487 -16.61 7.02 -2.64
CA THR A 487 -15.82 6.83 -1.43
C THR A 487 -14.36 6.79 -1.79
N SER A 488 -13.55 7.61 -1.15
CA SER A 488 -12.12 7.69 -1.39
C SER A 488 -11.33 7.25 -0.16
N PRO A 489 -10.18 6.56 -0.32
CA PRO A 489 -9.29 6.27 0.79
C PRO A 489 -8.77 7.57 1.38
N CYS A 490 -8.77 7.64 2.70
CA CYS A 490 -8.39 8.86 3.42
C CYS A 490 -7.74 8.56 4.77
N TYR A 491 -7.14 9.59 5.33
CA TYR A 491 -6.77 9.62 6.74
C TYR A 491 -7.27 10.92 7.40
N TRP A 492 -7.37 10.89 8.72
CA TRP A 492 -7.62 12.07 9.54
C TRP A 492 -6.43 12.25 10.48
N LEU A 493 -5.75 13.40 10.34
CA LEU A 493 -4.71 13.82 11.27
C LEU A 493 -5.34 14.76 12.29
N ASN A 494 -5.35 14.37 13.56
CA ASN A 494 -5.94 15.15 14.66
C ASN A 494 -7.39 15.60 14.41
N GLY A 495 -8.11 14.89 13.53
CA GLY A 495 -9.49 15.19 13.14
C GLY A 495 -9.64 15.98 11.84
N GLU A 496 -8.58 16.40 11.20
CA GLU A 496 -8.55 16.98 9.86
C GLU A 496 -8.50 15.92 8.78
N LEU A 497 -9.32 16.03 7.73
CA LEU A 497 -9.49 15.03 6.67
C LEU A 497 -8.51 15.30 5.53
N HIS A 498 -7.79 14.25 5.12
CA HIS A 498 -6.89 14.24 3.97
C HIS A 498 -7.20 13.02 3.10
N PHE A 499 -7.22 13.18 1.78
CA PHE A 499 -7.41 12.09 0.83
C PHE A 499 -6.06 11.51 0.40
N LEU A 500 -6.02 10.20 0.16
CA LEU A 500 -4.83 9.46 -0.27
C LEU A 500 -4.78 9.24 -1.80
N VAL A 501 -5.80 9.71 -2.51
CA VAL A 501 -5.90 9.63 -3.97
C VAL A 501 -6.16 11.02 -4.48
N ASP A 502 -5.44 11.43 -5.49
CA ASP A 502 -5.60 12.72 -6.10
C ASP A 502 -6.96 12.82 -6.79
N GLN A 503 -7.73 13.86 -6.44
CA GLN A 503 -9.05 14.11 -7.02
C GLN A 503 -8.97 14.64 -8.47
N TYR A 504 -7.78 15.03 -8.93
CA TYR A 504 -7.56 15.71 -10.20
C TYR A 504 -6.89 14.86 -11.27
N ASP A 505 -6.38 13.67 -10.90
CA ASP A 505 -5.60 12.78 -11.77
C ASP A 505 -6.43 11.95 -12.75
N VAL A 506 -7.62 12.43 -13.16
CA VAL A 506 -8.56 11.60 -13.92
C VAL A 506 -8.88 12.16 -15.30
N PRO A 507 -8.24 11.68 -16.37
CA PRO A 507 -8.67 11.98 -17.73
C PRO A 507 -10.00 11.27 -18.05
N ASN A 508 -11.10 12.02 -18.13
CA ASN A 508 -12.37 11.71 -18.82
C ASN A 508 -13.16 10.42 -18.48
N GLU A 509 -12.73 9.57 -17.57
CA GLU A 509 -13.54 8.44 -17.02
C GLU A 509 -13.61 8.50 -15.49
N ILE A 510 -14.01 9.61 -14.96
CA ILE A 510 -13.95 10.13 -13.59
C ILE A 510 -14.49 9.16 -12.51
N GLU A 511 -15.39 8.26 -12.84
CA GLU A 511 -16.14 7.48 -11.86
C GLU A 511 -15.37 6.30 -11.24
N ARG A 512 -14.25 5.86 -11.80
CA ARG A 512 -13.53 4.66 -11.35
C ARG A 512 -12.33 4.93 -10.43
N TRP A 513 -11.69 6.09 -10.57
CA TRP A 513 -10.40 6.36 -9.96
C TRP A 513 -10.46 6.81 -8.50
N MET A 514 -11.61 7.27 -8.06
CA MET A 514 -11.80 7.77 -6.70
C MET A 514 -12.17 6.69 -5.67
N ASP A 515 -12.56 5.49 -6.13
CA ASP A 515 -12.87 4.40 -5.22
C ASP A 515 -11.61 3.78 -4.64
N GLY A 516 -11.61 3.59 -3.34
CA GLY A 516 -10.52 2.95 -2.63
C GLY A 516 -10.82 2.83 -1.14
N GLU A 517 -9.95 2.14 -0.44
CA GLU A 517 -10.08 1.94 1.00
C GLU A 517 -8.72 2.01 1.68
N ALA A 518 -8.60 2.73 2.77
CA ALA A 518 -7.48 2.70 3.70
C ALA A 518 -7.87 1.91 4.94
N LYS A 519 -7.25 0.76 5.19
CA LYS A 519 -7.67 -0.24 6.18
C LYS A 519 -6.81 -0.28 7.43
N GLY A 520 -5.51 -0.23 7.30
CA GLY A 520 -4.56 -0.33 8.40
C GLY A 520 -3.57 0.82 8.42
N VAL A 521 -3.09 1.22 9.58
CA VAL A 521 -2.09 2.28 9.73
C VAL A 521 -0.99 1.88 10.71
N PHE A 522 0.24 2.25 10.40
CA PHE A 522 1.42 2.09 11.26
C PHE A 522 2.24 3.40 11.27
N ILE A 523 2.83 3.74 12.40
CA ILE A 523 3.69 4.92 12.56
C ILE A 523 5.04 4.47 13.13
N GLU A 524 6.13 4.75 12.39
CA GLU A 524 7.51 4.43 12.79
C GLU A 524 8.26 5.63 13.39
#